data_857301dd093779e5df37173f493bf555
#
_entry.id   857301dd093779e5df37173f493bf555
#
_cell.length_a   1.000
_cell.length_b   1.000
_cell.length_c   1.000
_cell.angle_alpha   90.00
_cell.angle_beta   90.00
_cell.angle_gamma   90.00
#
_symmetry.space_group_name_H-M   'P 1'
#
loop_
_entity.id
_entity.type
_entity.pdbx_description
1 polymer ?
#
loop_
_entity_poly.entity_id
_entity_poly.type
_entity_poly.pdbx_seq_one_letter_code
_entity_poly.pdbx_strand_id
1 'polypeptide(L)'
;MTSTRPSAAREWIEHDPDPVTAAELKSCSDDELAERFALPLTFGTAGLRGPMRGGPGGMNLAVVLRTSWAVAQLLKERGFDGSNVVVGGDARHGSEKFALAAAEVFAAQGFMVTLSDGGL
;
A
#
# COMPACT_ATOMS: atom_id res chain seq x y z
N MET A 1 9.42 1.95 -30.46
CA MET A 1 8.13 2.65 -30.31
C MET A 1 8.06 3.33 -28.97
N THR A 2 7.79 4.61 -28.98
CA THR A 2 7.74 5.38 -27.75
C THR A 2 6.43 5.08 -27.01
N SER A 3 6.52 4.76 -25.74
CA SER A 3 5.33 4.56 -24.91
C SER A 3 4.66 5.91 -24.68
N THR A 4 3.33 5.95 -24.83
CA THR A 4 2.53 7.12 -24.52
C THR A 4 2.11 7.18 -23.06
N ARG A 5 2.45 6.15 -22.27
CA ARG A 5 2.11 6.10 -20.86
C ARG A 5 2.73 7.27 -20.10
N PRO A 6 1.99 7.84 -19.13
CA PRO A 6 2.56 8.85 -18.24
C PRO A 6 3.83 8.35 -17.57
N SER A 7 4.78 9.23 -17.38
CA SER A 7 6.06 8.90 -16.75
C SER A 7 5.89 8.27 -15.38
N ALA A 8 4.98 8.81 -14.56
CA ALA A 8 4.70 8.28 -13.23
C ALA A 8 4.18 6.85 -13.28
N ALA A 9 3.34 6.53 -14.27
CA ALA A 9 2.80 5.19 -14.42
C ALA A 9 3.89 4.19 -14.83
N ARG A 10 4.78 4.58 -15.74
CA ARG A 10 5.89 3.72 -16.17
C ARG A 10 6.82 3.40 -15.00
N GLU A 11 7.16 4.41 -14.23
CA GLU A 11 8.02 4.25 -13.06
C GLU A 11 7.37 3.36 -12.01
N TRP A 12 6.08 3.55 -11.75
CA TRP A 12 5.34 2.72 -10.81
C TRP A 12 5.35 1.24 -11.24
N ILE A 13 5.04 0.97 -12.50
CA ILE A 13 5.00 -0.39 -13.03
C ILE A 13 6.36 -1.08 -12.86
N GLU A 14 7.44 -0.35 -13.15
CA GLU A 14 8.79 -0.88 -13.02
C GLU A 14 9.14 -1.26 -11.58
N HIS A 15 8.65 -0.50 -10.61
CA HIS A 15 8.99 -0.68 -9.20
C HIS A 15 7.87 -1.30 -8.35
N ASP A 16 6.75 -1.67 -8.96
CA ASP A 16 5.63 -2.25 -8.22
C ASP A 16 6.06 -3.59 -7.60
N PRO A 17 5.98 -3.73 -6.26
CA PRO A 17 6.39 -4.98 -5.60
C PRO A 17 5.45 -6.15 -5.87
N ASP A 18 4.27 -5.89 -6.44
CA ASP A 18 3.28 -6.93 -6.74
C ASP A 18 3.18 -7.13 -8.25
N PRO A 19 3.61 -8.29 -8.77
CA PRO A 19 3.54 -8.54 -10.22
C PRO A 19 2.09 -8.57 -10.75
N VAL A 20 1.11 -8.85 -9.91
CA VAL A 20 -0.30 -8.85 -10.33
C VAL A 20 -0.76 -7.43 -10.64
N THR A 21 -0.50 -6.47 -9.77
CA THR A 21 -0.89 -5.09 -10.02
C THR A 21 -0.04 -4.46 -11.11
N ALA A 22 1.23 -4.82 -11.22
CA ALA A 22 2.07 -4.37 -12.32
C ALA A 22 1.50 -4.80 -13.67
N ALA A 23 1.10 -6.06 -13.77
CA ALA A 23 0.49 -6.60 -15.00
C ALA A 23 -0.86 -5.92 -15.30
N GLU A 24 -1.66 -5.69 -14.28
CA GLU A 24 -2.92 -4.99 -14.42
C GLU A 24 -2.73 -3.59 -14.99
N LEU A 25 -1.77 -2.85 -14.44
CA LEU A 25 -1.47 -1.50 -14.92
C LEU A 25 -0.97 -1.50 -16.36
N LYS A 26 -0.17 -2.49 -16.75
CA LYS A 26 0.30 -2.62 -18.13
C LYS A 26 -0.85 -2.79 -19.12
N SER A 27 -1.96 -3.39 -18.69
CA SER A 27 -3.12 -3.62 -19.54
C SER A 27 -4.08 -2.44 -19.60
N CYS A 28 -3.87 -1.41 -18.77
CA CYS A 28 -4.72 -0.22 -18.76
C CYS A 28 -4.47 0.68 -19.97
N SER A 29 -5.52 1.36 -20.44
CA SER A 29 -5.39 2.41 -21.43
C SER A 29 -4.69 3.64 -20.81
N ASP A 30 -4.22 4.54 -21.66
CA ASP A 30 -3.60 5.78 -21.19
C ASP A 30 -4.59 6.63 -20.39
N ASP A 31 -5.87 6.64 -20.78
CA ASP A 31 -6.91 7.37 -20.07
C ASP A 31 -7.14 6.80 -18.67
N GLU A 32 -7.17 5.47 -18.55
CA GLU A 32 -7.28 4.81 -17.25
C GLU A 32 -6.09 5.10 -16.36
N LEU A 33 -4.90 5.07 -16.91
CA LEU A 33 -3.67 5.37 -16.16
C LEU A 33 -3.69 6.82 -15.68
N ALA A 34 -4.13 7.75 -16.51
CA ALA A 34 -4.23 9.15 -16.13
C ALA A 34 -5.19 9.32 -14.94
N GLU A 35 -6.33 8.63 -14.96
CA GLU A 35 -7.28 8.64 -13.86
C GLU A 35 -6.68 8.05 -12.59
N ARG A 36 -6.04 6.89 -12.68
CA ARG A 36 -5.50 6.20 -11.51
C ARG A 36 -4.34 6.93 -10.86
N PHE A 37 -3.62 7.76 -11.63
CA PHE A 37 -2.45 8.49 -11.14
C PHE A 37 -2.73 9.97 -10.89
N ALA A 38 -3.98 10.42 -11.10
CA ALA A 38 -4.34 11.81 -10.89
C ALA A 38 -4.25 12.21 -9.41
N LEU A 39 -4.77 11.37 -8.52
CA LEU A 39 -4.80 11.65 -7.09
C LEU A 39 -4.48 10.38 -6.30
N PRO A 40 -3.59 10.46 -5.32
CA PRO A 40 -3.35 9.34 -4.40
C PRO A 40 -4.54 9.19 -3.45
N LEU A 41 -4.64 8.03 -2.82
CA LEU A 41 -5.59 7.83 -1.74
C LEU A 41 -5.23 8.74 -0.56
N THR A 42 -6.25 9.24 0.11
CA THR A 42 -6.08 10.07 1.30
C THR A 42 -6.80 9.44 2.48
N PHE A 43 -6.30 9.72 3.68
CA PHE A 43 -6.96 9.28 4.91
C PHE A 43 -8.22 10.11 5.13
N GLY A 44 -9.35 9.39 5.31
CA GLY A 44 -10.59 9.99 5.77
C GLY A 44 -10.81 9.67 7.24
N THR A 45 -12.00 9.96 7.74
CA THR A 45 -12.38 9.67 9.13
C THR A 45 -12.39 8.16 9.43
N ALA A 46 -12.61 7.36 8.41
CA ALA A 46 -12.65 5.89 8.53
C ALA A 46 -11.35 5.22 8.06
N GLY A 47 -10.26 5.99 7.91
CA GLY A 47 -8.97 5.48 7.49
C GLY A 47 -8.73 5.61 6.00
N LEU A 48 -7.81 4.80 5.48
CA LEU A 48 -7.45 4.80 4.07
C LEU A 48 -8.29 3.76 3.34
N ARG A 49 -9.06 4.20 2.35
CA ARG A 49 -9.95 3.32 1.59
C ARG A 49 -9.90 3.67 0.10
N GLY A 50 -10.04 2.64 -0.72
CA GLY A 50 -10.09 2.81 -2.15
C GLY A 50 -10.33 1.48 -2.86
N PRO A 51 -10.53 1.51 -4.18
CA PRO A 51 -10.74 0.28 -4.93
C PRO A 51 -9.47 -0.57 -4.96
N MET A 52 -9.64 -1.88 -5.00
CA MET A 52 -8.55 -2.86 -5.09
C MET A 52 -8.01 -2.88 -6.52
N ARG A 53 -7.02 -2.05 -6.78
CA ARG A 53 -6.39 -1.93 -8.10
C ARG A 53 -5.01 -1.30 -7.98
N GLY A 54 -4.19 -1.40 -9.01
CA GLY A 54 -2.86 -0.81 -9.03
C GLY A 54 -2.88 0.72 -9.10
N GLY A 55 -1.75 1.32 -8.78
CA GLY A 55 -1.55 2.76 -8.83
C GLY A 55 -1.82 3.46 -7.50
N PRO A 56 -1.43 4.75 -7.40
CA PRO A 56 -1.56 5.51 -6.14
C PRO A 56 -2.99 5.79 -5.70
N GLY A 57 -3.95 5.72 -6.61
CA GLY A 57 -5.37 5.92 -6.30
C GLY A 57 -6.11 4.66 -5.91
N GLY A 58 -5.42 3.55 -5.67
CA GLY A 58 -6.02 2.27 -5.31
C GLY A 58 -5.41 1.67 -4.06
N MET A 59 -6.10 0.66 -3.51
CA MET A 59 -5.55 -0.17 -2.44
C MET A 59 -4.77 -1.31 -3.09
N ASN A 60 -3.49 -1.39 -2.78
CA ASN A 60 -2.58 -2.40 -3.32
C ASN A 60 -1.35 -2.51 -2.43
N LEU A 61 -0.50 -3.49 -2.74
CA LEU A 61 0.68 -3.76 -1.92
C LEU A 61 1.61 -2.56 -1.81
N ALA A 62 1.87 -1.85 -2.92
CA ALA A 62 2.75 -0.69 -2.92
C ALA A 62 2.23 0.41 -1.99
N VAL A 63 0.92 0.70 -2.05
CA VAL A 63 0.29 1.71 -1.20
C VAL A 63 0.35 1.29 0.27
N VAL A 64 0.07 0.01 0.57
CA VAL A 64 0.13 -0.51 1.95
C VAL A 64 1.55 -0.39 2.51
N LEU A 65 2.56 -0.77 1.74
CA LEU A 65 3.96 -0.69 2.18
C LEU A 65 4.36 0.77 2.48
N ARG A 66 4.04 1.67 1.57
CA ARG A 66 4.36 3.10 1.72
C ARG A 66 3.65 3.72 2.90
N THR A 67 2.35 3.44 3.05
CA THR A 67 1.54 3.96 4.15
C THR A 67 2.04 3.43 5.49
N SER A 68 2.33 2.14 5.57
CA SER A 68 2.86 1.53 6.79
C SER A 68 4.20 2.15 7.20
N TRP A 69 5.07 2.38 6.24
CA TRP A 69 6.35 3.06 6.50
C TRP A 69 6.13 4.47 7.04
N ALA A 70 5.22 5.23 6.43
CA ALA A 70 4.92 6.60 6.87
C ALA A 70 4.38 6.63 8.30
N VAL A 71 3.47 5.69 8.63
CA VAL A 71 2.95 5.57 9.99
C VAL A 71 4.06 5.22 10.98
N ALA A 72 4.95 4.30 10.60
CA ALA A 72 6.09 3.94 11.45
C ALA A 72 6.98 5.16 11.74
N GLN A 73 7.26 5.99 10.72
CA GLN A 73 8.06 7.21 10.92
C GLN A 73 7.35 8.19 11.86
N LEU A 74 6.05 8.37 11.70
CA LEU A 74 5.26 9.24 12.55
C LEU A 74 5.31 8.78 14.01
N LEU A 75 5.19 7.48 14.24
CA LEU A 75 5.27 6.91 15.59
C LEU A 75 6.64 7.15 16.22
N LYS A 76 7.71 7.01 15.44
CA LYS A 76 9.06 7.32 15.92
C LYS A 76 9.20 8.79 16.32
N GLU A 77 8.68 9.70 15.49
CA GLU A 77 8.70 11.13 15.80
C GLU A 77 7.96 11.46 17.08
N ARG A 78 6.95 10.68 17.42
CA ARG A 78 6.17 10.88 18.65
C ARG A 78 6.70 10.12 19.86
N GLY A 79 7.89 9.52 19.73
CA GLY A 79 8.55 8.86 20.85
C GLY A 79 8.12 7.43 21.12
N PHE A 80 7.49 6.78 20.16
CA PHE A 80 7.02 5.40 20.31
C PHE A 80 7.97 4.36 19.70
N ASP A 81 9.23 4.70 19.52
CA ASP A 81 10.24 3.76 18.98
C ASP A 81 10.25 2.47 19.80
N GLY A 82 10.25 1.34 19.10
CA GLY A 82 10.33 0.04 19.73
C GLY A 82 9.07 -0.43 20.43
N SER A 83 8.01 0.35 20.38
CA SER A 83 6.73 -0.01 21.01
C SER A 83 6.08 -1.20 20.32
N ASN A 84 5.12 -1.80 21.00
CA ASN A 84 4.36 -2.92 20.47
C ASN A 84 3.29 -2.43 19.51
N VAL A 85 3.23 -2.99 18.32
CA VAL A 85 2.22 -2.67 17.31
C VAL A 85 1.43 -3.94 17.02
N VAL A 86 0.10 -3.82 17.09
CA VAL A 86 -0.78 -4.94 16.73
C VAL A 86 -1.30 -4.70 15.31
N VAL A 87 -1.09 -5.68 14.44
CA VAL A 87 -1.58 -5.65 13.06
C VAL A 87 -2.62 -6.75 12.91
N GLY A 88 -3.80 -6.37 12.43
CA GLY A 88 -4.87 -7.32 12.20
C GLY A 88 -5.48 -7.14 10.83
N GLY A 89 -6.12 -8.19 10.35
CA GLY A 89 -6.89 -8.17 9.12
C GLY A 89 -8.28 -8.75 9.37
N ASP A 90 -9.18 -8.48 8.45
CA ASP A 90 -10.53 -9.06 8.49
C ASP A 90 -10.67 -10.14 7.40
N ALA A 91 -11.89 -10.62 7.19
CA ALA A 91 -12.15 -11.69 6.23
C ALA A 91 -12.19 -11.22 4.76
N ARG A 92 -11.92 -9.93 4.49
CA ARG A 92 -11.95 -9.42 3.13
C ARG A 92 -10.80 -9.97 2.30
N HIS A 93 -11.06 -10.10 1.01
CA HIS A 93 -10.05 -10.54 0.07
C HIS A 93 -8.83 -9.61 0.07
N GLY A 94 -7.64 -10.17 0.20
CA GLY A 94 -6.39 -9.41 0.22
C GLY A 94 -5.98 -8.86 1.58
N SER A 95 -6.86 -8.92 2.58
CA SER A 95 -6.58 -8.37 3.91
C SER A 95 -5.40 -9.07 4.58
N GLU A 96 -5.30 -10.37 4.47
CA GLU A 96 -4.19 -11.14 5.05
C GLU A 96 -2.84 -10.75 4.45
N LYS A 97 -2.78 -10.59 3.13
CA LYS A 97 -1.58 -10.17 2.41
C LYS A 97 -1.14 -8.77 2.85
N PHE A 98 -2.09 -7.86 2.97
CA PHE A 98 -1.80 -6.48 3.39
C PHE A 98 -1.39 -6.41 4.85
N ALA A 99 -2.04 -7.19 5.71
CA ALA A 99 -1.68 -7.24 7.13
C ALA A 99 -0.25 -7.76 7.31
N LEU A 100 0.13 -8.81 6.59
CA LEU A 100 1.47 -9.35 6.64
C LEU A 100 2.50 -8.34 6.14
N ALA A 101 2.20 -7.66 5.03
CA ALA A 101 3.10 -6.64 4.48
C ALA A 101 3.30 -5.48 5.47
N ALA A 102 2.23 -5.00 6.09
CA ALA A 102 2.32 -3.96 7.10
C ALA A 102 3.15 -4.41 8.30
N ALA A 103 2.91 -5.64 8.78
CA ALA A 103 3.67 -6.21 9.88
C ALA A 103 5.16 -6.27 9.59
N GLU A 104 5.54 -6.67 8.38
CA GLU A 104 6.94 -6.72 7.96
C GLU A 104 7.59 -5.33 7.97
N VAL A 105 6.86 -4.30 7.51
CA VAL A 105 7.36 -2.93 7.52
C VAL A 105 7.62 -2.46 8.95
N PHE A 106 6.65 -2.65 9.86
CA PHE A 106 6.82 -2.23 11.25
C PHE A 106 7.98 -2.97 11.93
N ALA A 107 8.11 -4.27 11.69
CA ALA A 107 9.21 -5.05 12.23
C ALA A 107 10.56 -4.54 11.71
N ALA A 108 10.66 -4.24 10.42
CA ALA A 108 11.87 -3.70 9.81
C ALA A 108 12.23 -2.32 10.38
N GLN A 109 11.23 -1.56 10.83
CA GLN A 109 11.45 -0.25 11.44
C GLN A 109 11.70 -0.31 12.95
N GLY A 110 11.85 -1.50 13.50
CA GLY A 110 12.26 -1.70 14.88
C GLY A 110 11.15 -1.85 15.91
N PHE A 111 9.91 -1.94 15.44
CA PHE A 111 8.77 -2.16 16.35
C PHE A 111 8.60 -3.64 16.68
N MET A 112 8.04 -3.90 17.85
CA MET A 112 7.60 -5.26 18.20
C MET A 112 6.20 -5.46 17.62
N VAL A 113 6.04 -6.45 16.76
CA VAL A 113 4.78 -6.64 16.05
C VAL A 113 4.07 -7.89 16.53
N THR A 114 2.78 -7.72 16.86
CA THR A 114 1.88 -8.83 17.13
C THR A 114 0.90 -8.90 15.98
N LEU A 115 0.89 -10.02 15.27
CA LEU A 115 -0.01 -10.23 14.14
C LEU A 115 -1.25 -10.99 14.64
N SER A 116 -2.41 -10.34 14.52
CA SER A 116 -3.67 -10.98 14.85
C SER A 116 -4.13 -11.85 13.70
N ASP A 117 -4.61 -13.03 13.98
CA ASP A 117 -5.10 -13.96 12.96
C ASP A 117 -6.55 -13.70 12.52
N GLY A 118 -7.07 -12.52 12.82
CA GLY A 118 -8.40 -12.13 12.40
C GLY A 118 -9.50 -12.64 13.30
N GLY A 119 -9.17 -13.20 14.43
CA GLY A 119 -10.11 -13.78 15.36
C GLY A 119 -10.75 -12.80 16.32
N LEU A 120 -10.94 -11.58 15.93
CA LEU A 120 -11.60 -10.60 16.77
C LEU A 120 -13.10 -10.73 16.73
#